data_6046ae2b9ddcbf4cd90a6bf327246285
#
_entry.id   6046ae2b9ddcbf4cd90a6bf327246285
#
_cell.length_a   1.000
_cell.length_b   1.000
_cell.length_c   1.000
_cell.angle_alpha   90.00
_cell.angle_beta   90.00
_cell.angle_gamma   90.00
#
_symmetry.space_group_name_H-M   'P 1'
#
loop_
_entity.id
_entity.type
_entity.pdbx_description
1 polymer ?
#
loop_
_entity_poly.entity_id
_entity_poly.type
_entity_poly.pdbx_seq_one_letter_code
_entity_poly.pdbx_strand_id
1 'polypeptide(L)'
;SNMNELFKLDFINIYKTHSNNMWEIYSIYGIEAVRQFLIDEFLYVVSSDGTYINERHVKLLVDIMTQHGVISSISRYGMKKDNSGPIAKASFEQSLDNFVKASFYSENELLNGVSSNIMCGKKTNVGSNMCNLYQDLSYLNI
;
A
#
# COMPACT_ATOMS: atom_id res chain seq x y z
N SER A 1 -3.16 -18.61 20.39
CA SER A 1 -2.27 -17.98 21.42
C SER A 1 -2.94 -16.71 21.90
N ASN A 2 -2.72 -16.37 23.17
CA ASN A 2 -3.26 -15.17 23.76
C ASN A 2 -2.10 -14.39 24.42
N MET A 3 -1.45 -13.53 23.63
CA MET A 3 -0.33 -12.72 24.12
C MET A 3 -0.72 -11.87 25.34
N ASN A 4 -1.95 -11.38 25.40
CA ASN A 4 -2.42 -10.59 26.54
C ASN A 4 -2.41 -11.36 27.85
N GLU A 5 -2.65 -12.67 27.83
CA GLU A 5 -2.54 -13.51 29.03
C GLU A 5 -1.10 -13.83 29.38
N LEU A 6 -0.25 -14.04 28.38
CA LEU A 6 1.18 -14.26 28.57
C LEU A 6 1.86 -13.06 29.22
N PHE A 7 1.48 -11.85 28.86
CA PHE A 7 2.08 -10.62 29.42
C PHE A 7 1.72 -10.34 30.88
N LYS A 8 0.76 -11.07 31.43
CA LYS A 8 0.45 -11.02 32.87
C LYS A 8 1.43 -11.84 33.74
N LEU A 9 2.32 -12.60 33.10
CA LEU A 9 3.28 -13.44 33.80
C LEU A 9 4.59 -12.68 34.01
N ASP A 10 5.02 -12.52 35.26
CA ASP A 10 6.18 -11.72 35.67
C ASP A 10 7.54 -12.17 35.09
N PHE A 11 7.62 -13.44 34.66
CA PHE A 11 8.86 -14.00 34.10
C PHE A 11 9.00 -13.83 32.58
N ILE A 12 8.01 -13.25 31.91
CA ILE A 12 8.03 -13.05 30.46
C ILE A 12 8.53 -11.65 30.13
N ASN A 13 9.54 -11.60 29.26
CA ASN A 13 10.01 -10.33 28.72
C ASN A 13 9.15 -9.90 27.50
N ILE A 14 8.27 -8.93 27.74
CA ILE A 14 7.31 -8.40 26.75
C ILE A 14 8.03 -7.92 25.48
N TYR A 15 9.19 -7.26 25.62
CA TYR A 15 9.92 -6.68 24.49
C TYR A 15 10.62 -7.71 23.59
N LYS A 16 10.79 -8.94 24.08
CA LYS A 16 11.44 -10.04 23.35
C LYS A 16 10.45 -11.12 22.90
N THR A 17 9.18 -10.95 23.24
CA THR A 17 8.13 -11.91 22.88
C THR A 17 7.55 -11.57 21.53
N HIS A 18 7.58 -12.53 20.61
CA HIS A 18 7.03 -12.42 19.26
C HIS A 18 5.89 -13.41 19.06
N SER A 19 4.91 -13.03 18.25
CA SER A 19 3.83 -13.91 17.79
C SER A 19 3.94 -14.10 16.27
N ASN A 20 3.51 -15.24 15.79
CA ASN A 20 3.36 -15.51 14.36
C ASN A 20 1.99 -15.08 13.81
N ASN A 21 1.13 -14.52 14.65
CA ASN A 21 -0.20 -14.06 14.27
C ASN A 21 -0.21 -12.53 14.11
N MET A 22 -0.28 -12.05 12.87
CA MET A 22 -0.29 -10.62 12.57
C MET A 22 -1.46 -9.86 13.20
N TRP A 23 -2.63 -10.50 13.36
CA TRP A 23 -3.80 -9.87 13.97
C TRP A 23 -3.63 -9.65 15.47
N GLU A 24 -2.94 -10.56 16.13
CA GLU A 24 -2.61 -10.44 17.55
C GLU A 24 -1.61 -9.29 17.76
N ILE A 25 -0.59 -9.20 16.92
CA ILE A 25 0.38 -8.09 16.91
C ILE A 25 -0.36 -6.77 16.66
N TYR A 26 -1.26 -6.74 15.69
CA TYR A 26 -2.05 -5.56 15.36
C TYR A 26 -2.88 -5.06 16.56
N SER A 27 -3.54 -5.99 17.25
CA SER A 27 -4.41 -5.64 18.38
C SER A 27 -3.67 -5.12 19.62
N ILE A 28 -2.42 -5.54 19.79
CA ILE A 28 -1.61 -5.20 20.98
C ILE A 28 -0.69 -4.01 20.73
N TYR A 29 0.04 -4.03 19.62
CA TYR A 29 1.09 -3.07 19.32
C TYR A 29 0.73 -2.06 18.23
N GLY A 30 -0.34 -2.30 17.50
CA GLY A 30 -0.78 -1.44 16.41
C GLY A 30 -0.13 -1.72 15.07
N ILE A 31 -0.45 -0.84 14.08
CA ILE A 31 -0.12 -1.06 12.66
C ILE A 31 1.38 -1.00 12.36
N GLU A 32 2.14 -0.16 13.04
CA GLU A 32 3.59 -0.03 12.81
C GLU A 32 4.36 -1.30 13.19
N ALA A 33 3.95 -1.96 14.27
CA ALA A 33 4.53 -3.24 14.66
C ALA A 33 4.20 -4.33 13.64
N VAL A 34 2.98 -4.33 13.11
CA VAL A 34 2.59 -5.25 12.02
C VAL A 34 3.39 -4.97 10.76
N ARG A 35 3.63 -3.69 10.44
CA ARG A 35 4.46 -3.31 9.30
C ARG A 35 5.85 -3.95 9.41
N GLN A 36 6.53 -3.80 10.54
CA GLN A 36 7.85 -4.40 10.71
C GLN A 36 7.79 -5.93 10.68
N PHE A 37 6.80 -6.53 11.33
CA PHE A 37 6.57 -7.97 11.31
C PHE A 37 6.40 -8.50 9.87
N LEU A 38 5.57 -7.85 9.05
CA LEU A 38 5.36 -8.26 7.67
C LEU A 38 6.64 -8.14 6.82
N ILE A 39 7.45 -7.10 7.03
CA ILE A 39 8.73 -6.96 6.32
C ILE A 39 9.65 -8.15 6.65
N ASP A 40 9.79 -8.47 7.93
CA ASP A 40 10.66 -9.54 8.41
C ASP A 40 10.20 -10.91 7.89
N GLU A 41 8.90 -11.19 7.93
CA GLU A 41 8.31 -12.43 7.43
C GLU A 41 8.44 -12.58 5.90
N PHE A 42 8.19 -11.52 5.12
CA PHE A 42 8.39 -11.56 3.67
C PHE A 42 9.86 -11.80 3.32
N LEU A 43 10.78 -11.11 3.98
CA LEU A 43 12.22 -11.32 3.76
C LEU A 43 12.65 -12.73 4.14
N TYR A 44 12.13 -13.26 5.25
CA TYR A 44 12.42 -14.63 5.68
C TYR A 44 11.96 -15.65 4.64
N VAL A 45 10.71 -15.54 4.16
CA VAL A 45 10.16 -16.48 3.16
C VAL A 45 10.94 -16.40 1.84
N VAL A 46 11.21 -15.20 1.35
CA VAL A 46 11.94 -15.01 0.09
C VAL A 46 13.39 -15.51 0.19
N SER A 47 14.07 -15.25 1.32
CA SER A 47 15.45 -15.71 1.52
C SER A 47 15.56 -17.22 1.70
N SER A 48 14.50 -17.89 2.16
CA SER A 48 14.48 -19.35 2.33
C SER A 48 14.67 -20.11 1.01
N ASP A 49 14.21 -19.54 -0.10
CA ASP A 49 14.38 -20.08 -1.45
C ASP A 49 15.76 -19.74 -2.08
N GLY A 50 16.65 -19.09 -1.31
CA GLY A 50 17.98 -18.66 -1.80
C GLY A 50 17.94 -17.48 -2.75
N THR A 51 16.78 -16.82 -2.92
CA THR A 51 16.62 -15.66 -3.81
C THR A 51 16.94 -14.38 -3.06
N TYR A 52 17.85 -13.57 -3.59
CA TYR A 52 18.11 -12.24 -3.04
C TYR A 52 17.15 -11.22 -3.63
N ILE A 53 16.36 -10.58 -2.78
CA ILE A 53 15.52 -9.43 -3.14
C ILE A 53 15.92 -8.24 -2.26
N ASN A 54 16.04 -7.06 -2.87
CA ASN A 54 16.33 -5.85 -2.10
C ASN A 54 15.15 -5.53 -1.18
N GLU A 55 15.45 -5.27 0.07
CA GLU A 55 14.47 -4.96 1.13
C GLU A 55 13.51 -3.81 0.75
N ARG A 56 13.94 -2.88 -0.09
CA ARG A 56 13.14 -1.73 -0.54
C ARG A 56 11.87 -2.15 -1.28
N HIS A 57 11.91 -3.24 -2.04
CA HIS A 57 10.73 -3.76 -2.73
C HIS A 57 9.70 -4.31 -1.74
N VAL A 58 10.18 -5.03 -0.73
CA VAL A 58 9.33 -5.56 0.34
C VAL A 58 8.72 -4.42 1.17
N LYS A 59 9.54 -3.43 1.53
CA LYS A 59 9.06 -2.23 2.25
C LYS A 59 7.96 -1.51 1.48
N LEU A 60 8.12 -1.27 0.19
CA LEU A 60 7.10 -0.63 -0.64
C LEU A 60 5.79 -1.42 -0.65
N LEU A 61 5.88 -2.74 -0.77
CA LEU A 61 4.72 -3.63 -0.74
C LEU A 61 3.97 -3.52 0.60
N VAL A 62 4.70 -3.63 1.70
CA VAL A 62 4.13 -3.58 3.05
C VAL A 62 3.60 -2.19 3.38
N ASP A 63 4.25 -1.12 2.92
CA ASP A 63 3.77 0.26 3.10
C ASP A 63 2.39 0.45 2.46
N ILE A 64 2.17 -0.09 1.27
CA ILE A 64 0.84 -0.07 0.62
C ILE A 64 -0.19 -0.89 1.42
N MET A 65 0.22 -2.03 1.98
CA MET A 65 -0.68 -2.87 2.79
C MET A 65 -1.12 -2.20 4.09
N THR A 66 -0.31 -1.29 4.64
CA THR A 66 -0.51 -0.70 5.97
C THR A 66 -0.84 0.79 5.95
N GLN A 67 -0.83 1.44 4.78
CA GLN A 67 -0.97 2.91 4.63
C GLN A 67 -2.25 3.50 5.23
N HIS A 68 -3.33 2.73 5.30
CA HIS A 68 -4.61 3.20 5.84
C HIS A 68 -4.79 2.95 7.35
N GLY A 69 -3.73 2.52 8.05
CA GLY A 69 -3.81 2.16 9.46
C GLY A 69 -4.51 0.82 9.74
N VAL A 70 -4.91 0.11 8.69
CA VAL A 70 -5.48 -1.24 8.74
C VAL A 70 -4.74 -2.14 7.77
N ILE A 71 -4.73 -3.44 8.07
CA ILE A 71 -4.09 -4.42 7.19
C ILE A 71 -4.96 -4.62 5.96
N SER A 72 -4.46 -4.23 4.80
CA SER A 72 -5.13 -4.38 3.50
C SER A 72 -4.45 -5.45 2.67
N SER A 73 -5.23 -6.30 1.99
CA SER A 73 -4.68 -7.28 1.08
C SER A 73 -4.33 -6.64 -0.27
N ILE A 74 -3.20 -7.06 -0.88
CA ILE A 74 -2.88 -6.69 -2.26
C ILE A 74 -3.59 -7.68 -3.18
N SER A 75 -4.86 -7.42 -3.39
CA SER A 75 -5.76 -8.21 -4.24
C SER A 75 -6.84 -7.30 -4.80
N ARG A 76 -7.65 -7.82 -5.73
CA ARG A 76 -8.81 -7.09 -6.24
C ARG A 76 -9.75 -6.57 -5.14
N TYR A 77 -9.85 -7.29 -4.03
CA TYR A 77 -10.69 -6.87 -2.89
C TYR A 77 -10.07 -5.72 -2.09
N GLY A 78 -8.76 -5.71 -1.95
CA GLY A 78 -8.02 -4.59 -1.35
C GLY A 78 -8.11 -3.34 -2.21
N MET A 79 -7.89 -3.45 -3.52
CA MET A 79 -8.00 -2.33 -4.47
C MET A 79 -9.42 -1.74 -4.55
N LYS A 80 -10.47 -2.53 -4.30
CA LYS A 80 -11.85 -1.99 -4.25
C LYS A 80 -12.07 -1.02 -3.10
N LYS A 81 -11.29 -1.13 -2.04
CA LYS A 81 -11.35 -0.25 -0.86
C LYS A 81 -10.45 0.98 -1.00
N ASP A 82 -9.55 0.96 -1.95
CA ASP A 82 -8.65 2.08 -2.23
C ASP A 82 -9.37 3.18 -3.03
N ASN A 83 -8.92 4.42 -2.87
CA ASN A 83 -9.42 5.59 -3.60
C ASN A 83 -8.86 5.69 -5.03
N SER A 84 -8.39 4.59 -5.59
CA SER A 84 -7.96 4.54 -6.98
C SER A 84 -9.14 4.71 -7.94
N GLY A 85 -8.89 5.36 -9.08
CA GLY A 85 -9.93 5.61 -10.09
C GLY A 85 -10.46 4.32 -10.75
N PRO A 86 -11.62 4.42 -11.44
CA PRO A 86 -12.25 3.28 -12.12
C PRO A 86 -11.34 2.60 -13.15
N ILE A 87 -10.56 3.37 -13.91
CA ILE A 87 -9.64 2.84 -14.93
C ILE A 87 -8.54 2.02 -14.28
N ALA A 88 -7.96 2.50 -13.18
CA ALA A 88 -6.93 1.76 -12.45
C ALA A 88 -7.46 0.43 -11.89
N LYS A 89 -8.66 0.44 -11.31
CA LYS A 89 -9.33 -0.78 -10.82
C LYS A 89 -9.63 -1.76 -11.96
N ALA A 90 -10.13 -1.26 -13.09
CA ALA A 90 -10.46 -2.06 -14.27
C ALA A 90 -9.22 -2.64 -14.96
N SER A 91 -8.09 -1.95 -14.92
CA SER A 91 -6.83 -2.43 -15.52
C SER A 91 -6.20 -3.60 -14.76
N PHE A 92 -6.51 -3.73 -13.47
CA PHE A 92 -5.97 -4.81 -12.64
C PHE A 92 -6.75 -6.11 -12.86
N GLU A 93 -8.07 -6.11 -12.57
CA GLU A 93 -8.94 -7.28 -12.75
C GLU A 93 -10.41 -6.87 -12.88
N GLN A 94 -11.25 -7.73 -13.46
CA GLN A 94 -12.70 -7.54 -13.57
C GLN A 94 -13.09 -6.23 -14.24
N SER A 95 -12.53 -5.97 -15.41
CA SER A 95 -12.73 -4.71 -16.16
C SER A 95 -14.19 -4.37 -16.37
N LEU A 96 -15.00 -5.34 -16.83
CA LEU A 96 -16.43 -5.11 -17.10
C LEU A 96 -17.19 -4.72 -15.84
N ASP A 97 -17.01 -5.47 -14.74
CA ASP A 97 -17.74 -5.22 -13.49
C ASP A 97 -17.39 -3.85 -12.91
N ASN A 98 -16.09 -3.48 -12.98
CA ASN A 98 -15.62 -2.19 -12.49
C ASN A 98 -16.17 -1.03 -13.32
N PHE A 99 -16.26 -1.16 -14.66
CA PHE A 99 -16.86 -0.12 -15.50
C PHE A 99 -18.37 -0.01 -15.33
N VAL A 100 -19.08 -1.14 -15.21
CA VAL A 100 -20.52 -1.13 -14.93
C VAL A 100 -20.80 -0.45 -13.59
N LYS A 101 -20.01 -0.79 -12.56
CA LYS A 101 -20.13 -0.16 -11.24
C LYS A 101 -19.85 1.35 -11.31
N ALA A 102 -18.75 1.75 -11.95
CA ALA A 102 -18.38 3.15 -12.10
C ALA A 102 -19.46 3.95 -12.86
N SER A 103 -20.05 3.36 -13.90
CA SER A 103 -21.17 3.95 -14.63
C SER A 103 -22.42 4.10 -13.76
N PHE A 104 -22.73 3.08 -12.95
CA PHE A 104 -23.91 3.10 -12.08
C PHE A 104 -23.80 4.17 -10.98
N TYR A 105 -22.62 4.34 -10.39
CA TYR A 105 -22.36 5.33 -9.34
C TYR A 105 -21.87 6.68 -9.86
N SER A 106 -21.74 6.85 -11.18
CA SER A 106 -21.16 8.06 -11.79
C SER A 106 -19.77 8.41 -11.21
N GLU A 107 -18.93 7.39 -11.00
CA GLU A 107 -17.57 7.59 -10.49
C GLU A 107 -16.71 8.32 -11.53
N ASN A 108 -15.96 9.33 -11.12
CA ASN A 108 -15.05 10.08 -11.97
C ASN A 108 -13.61 9.53 -11.89
N GLU A 109 -12.93 9.50 -13.03
CA GLU A 109 -11.50 9.19 -13.09
C GLU A 109 -10.69 10.47 -12.94
N LEU A 110 -9.84 10.52 -11.91
CA LEU A 110 -8.98 11.67 -11.62
C LEU A 110 -7.61 11.61 -12.30
N LEU A 111 -7.28 10.49 -12.95
CA LEU A 111 -6.01 10.26 -13.63
C LEU A 111 -4.77 10.47 -12.73
N ASN A 112 -4.88 10.12 -11.46
CA ASN A 112 -3.76 10.22 -10.51
C ASN A 112 -2.76 9.06 -10.62
N GLY A 113 -3.21 7.91 -11.14
CA GLY A 113 -2.40 6.70 -11.27
C GLY A 113 -1.57 6.66 -12.56
N VAL A 114 -0.50 5.87 -12.55
CA VAL A 114 0.35 5.68 -13.74
C VAL A 114 -0.41 4.97 -14.85
N SER A 115 -1.08 3.85 -14.55
CA SER A 115 -1.81 3.05 -15.54
C SER A 115 -2.93 3.83 -16.22
N SER A 116 -3.72 4.58 -15.46
CA SER A 116 -4.82 5.39 -16.01
C SER A 116 -4.33 6.51 -16.94
N ASN A 117 -3.22 7.16 -16.58
CA ASN A 117 -2.60 8.18 -17.45
C ASN A 117 -2.10 7.58 -18.77
N ILE A 118 -1.40 6.44 -18.71
CA ILE A 118 -0.87 5.76 -19.91
C ILE A 118 -2.02 5.33 -20.82
N MET A 119 -3.08 4.75 -20.27
CA MET A 119 -4.25 4.31 -21.04
C MET A 119 -4.97 5.47 -21.72
N CYS A 120 -4.95 6.66 -21.10
CA CYS A 120 -5.52 7.89 -21.69
C CYS A 120 -4.54 8.69 -22.55
N GLY A 121 -3.34 8.18 -22.83
CA GLY A 121 -2.32 8.87 -23.62
C GLY A 121 -1.74 10.12 -22.98
N LYS A 122 -1.81 10.23 -21.64
CA LYS A 122 -1.29 11.37 -20.88
C LYS A 122 0.04 11.04 -20.22
N LYS A 123 0.82 12.08 -19.94
CA LYS A 123 2.03 11.95 -19.13
C LYS A 123 1.64 11.71 -17.67
N THR A 124 2.35 10.82 -17.01
CA THR A 124 2.17 10.55 -15.58
C THR A 124 2.77 11.68 -14.73
N ASN A 125 2.09 12.08 -13.66
CA ASN A 125 2.57 13.10 -12.72
C ASN A 125 3.50 12.50 -11.67
N VAL A 126 4.60 11.87 -12.12
CA VAL A 126 5.59 11.22 -11.25
C VAL A 126 7.01 11.57 -11.71
N GLY A 127 7.95 11.51 -10.79
CA GLY A 127 9.35 11.85 -11.07
C GLY A 127 9.50 13.31 -11.51
N SER A 128 10.26 13.56 -12.57
CA SER A 128 10.50 14.92 -13.09
C SER A 128 9.24 15.63 -13.59
N ASN A 129 8.17 14.92 -13.86
CA ASN A 129 6.91 15.48 -14.34
C ASN A 129 5.92 15.81 -13.21
N MET A 130 6.31 15.58 -11.95
CA MET A 130 5.48 15.90 -10.78
C MET A 130 5.38 17.42 -10.53
N CYS A 131 6.41 18.18 -10.95
CA CYS A 131 6.47 19.61 -10.80
C CYS A 131 6.49 20.31 -12.16
N ASN A 132 5.68 21.34 -12.32
CA ASN A 132 5.73 22.25 -13.46
C ASN A 132 6.49 23.50 -13.06
N LEU A 133 7.44 23.93 -13.89
CA LEU A 133 8.17 25.17 -13.70
C LEU A 133 7.54 26.26 -14.57
N TYR A 134 7.13 27.34 -13.93
CA TYR A 134 6.62 28.52 -14.61
C TYR A 134 7.58 29.69 -14.37
N GLN A 135 7.91 30.40 -15.44
CA GLN A 135 8.70 31.65 -15.32
C GLN A 135 7.78 32.74 -14.82
N ASP A 136 8.18 33.42 -13.74
CA ASP A 136 7.50 34.62 -13.29
C ASP A 136 7.94 35.82 -14.14
N LEU A 137 7.07 36.26 -15.03
CA LEU A 137 7.33 37.36 -15.95
C LEU A 137 7.28 38.73 -15.28
N SER A 138 6.78 38.83 -14.06
CA SER A 138 6.72 40.11 -13.31
C SER A 138 8.09 40.71 -13.03
N TYR A 139 9.15 39.91 -12.99
CA TYR A 139 10.53 40.35 -12.82
C TYR A 139 11.21 40.81 -14.11
N LEU A 140 10.62 40.63 -15.27
CA LEU A 140 11.25 40.95 -16.54
C LEU A 140 11.01 42.41 -17.00
N ASN A 141 10.21 43.21 -16.26
CA ASN A 141 9.89 44.62 -16.58
C ASN A 141 9.62 44.88 -18.08
N ILE A 142 8.87 43.97 -18.74
CA ILE A 142 8.44 44.07 -20.14
C ILE A 142 6.96 44.46 -20.19
#